data_2ca53d3e22816d3bc5bd790a5390d2a2
#
_entry.id   2ca53d3e22816d3bc5bd790a5390d2a2
#
_cell.length_a   1.000
_cell.length_b   1.000
_cell.length_c   1.000
_cell.angle_alpha   90.00
_cell.angle_beta   90.00
_cell.angle_gamma   90.00
#
_symmetry.space_group_name_H-M   'P 1'
#
loop_
_entity.id
_entity.type
_entity.pdbx_description
1 polymer ?
#
loop_
_entity_poly.entity_id
_entity_poly.type
_entity_poly.pdbx_seq_one_letter_code
_entity_poly.pdbx_strand_id
1 'polypeptide(L)'
;MIKGLHHNAYRCRDSEETRTFYEDFLGLPLIGSLAIGETKTGRETEALHTFYQMDDGSCLAFFEVPGQPFEFKEQLDYDLHIALEVPPDDLQAMFDKGKAEGFDVRGIADHEFVHSIYFRDPNGYVIE
;
A
#
# COMPACT_ATOMS: atom_id res chain seq x y z
N MET A 1 -13.87 13.10 -18.99
CA MET A 1 -14.12 13.33 -17.56
C MET A 1 -13.42 12.25 -16.74
N ILE A 2 -12.70 12.63 -15.72
CA ILE A 2 -12.01 11.70 -14.81
C ILE A 2 -13.07 11.02 -13.94
N LYS A 3 -13.06 9.67 -13.87
CA LYS A 3 -14.07 8.88 -13.13
C LYS A 3 -13.62 8.46 -11.75
N GLY A 4 -12.32 8.47 -11.48
CA GLY A 4 -11.76 8.03 -10.21
C GLY A 4 -10.29 7.73 -10.32
N LEU A 5 -9.72 7.24 -9.22
CA LEU A 5 -8.36 6.76 -9.21
C LEU A 5 -8.32 5.35 -9.83
N HIS A 6 -7.45 5.13 -10.82
CA HIS A 6 -7.23 3.80 -11.38
C HIS A 6 -6.23 3.02 -10.54
N HIS A 7 -5.06 3.58 -10.35
CA HIS A 7 -4.02 3.06 -9.46
C HIS A 7 -3.00 4.16 -9.15
N ASN A 8 -2.20 3.92 -8.12
CA ASN A 8 -0.99 4.67 -7.82
C ASN A 8 0.23 3.89 -8.30
N ALA A 9 1.42 4.41 -8.07
CA ALA A 9 2.67 3.71 -8.32
C ALA A 9 3.72 4.13 -7.28
N TYR A 10 4.04 3.21 -6.37
CA TYR A 10 5.06 3.42 -5.34
C TYR A 10 6.17 2.37 -5.45
N ARG A 11 7.36 2.72 -5.02
CA ARG A 11 8.45 1.76 -4.90
C ARG A 11 8.20 0.83 -3.72
N CYS A 12 8.52 -0.45 -3.89
CA CYS A 12 8.61 -1.38 -2.78
C CYS A 12 10.02 -1.99 -2.73
N ARG A 13 10.40 -2.42 -1.53
CA ARG A 13 11.69 -3.08 -1.32
C ARG A 13 11.66 -4.51 -1.85
N ASP A 14 10.58 -5.21 -1.61
CA ASP A 14 10.39 -6.62 -1.93
C ASP A 14 8.92 -6.89 -2.20
N SER A 15 8.61 -7.51 -3.33
CA SER A 15 7.23 -7.74 -3.75
C SER A 15 6.49 -8.75 -2.87
N GLU A 16 7.16 -9.79 -2.37
CA GLU A 16 6.52 -10.78 -1.50
C GLU A 16 6.24 -10.23 -0.10
N GLU A 17 7.15 -9.46 0.44
CA GLU A 17 6.93 -8.74 1.70
C GLU A 17 5.74 -7.76 1.57
N THR A 18 5.67 -7.04 0.46
CA THR A 18 4.58 -6.12 0.15
C THR A 18 3.25 -6.87 0.00
N ARG A 19 3.25 -8.01 -0.71
CA ARG A 19 2.06 -8.86 -0.85
C ARG A 19 1.54 -9.36 0.50
N THR A 20 2.42 -9.79 1.38
CA THR A 20 2.06 -10.26 2.72
C THR A 20 1.30 -9.19 3.50
N PHE A 21 1.70 -7.93 3.37
CA PHE A 21 1.00 -6.84 4.02
C PHE A 21 -0.33 -6.50 3.34
N TYR A 22 -0.31 -6.26 2.03
CA TYR A 22 -1.51 -5.76 1.33
C TYR A 22 -2.54 -6.87 1.05
N GLU A 23 -2.12 -8.06 0.65
CA GLU A 23 -3.05 -9.15 0.39
C GLU A 23 -3.40 -9.93 1.66
N ASP A 24 -2.41 -10.47 2.36
CA ASP A 24 -2.68 -11.36 3.50
C ASP A 24 -3.21 -10.60 4.71
N PHE A 25 -2.63 -9.42 5.02
CA PHE A 25 -3.04 -8.66 6.20
C PHE A 25 -4.23 -7.72 5.91
N LEU A 26 -4.12 -6.83 4.90
CA LEU A 26 -5.21 -5.90 4.58
C LEU A 26 -6.35 -6.50 3.78
N GLY A 27 -6.15 -7.67 3.14
CA GLY A 27 -7.19 -8.34 2.38
C GLY A 27 -7.43 -7.80 0.97
N LEU A 28 -6.47 -7.08 0.40
CA LEU A 28 -6.54 -6.58 -0.98
C LEU A 28 -5.98 -7.65 -1.93
N PRO A 29 -6.81 -8.32 -2.76
CA PRO A 29 -6.30 -9.38 -3.62
C PRO A 29 -5.28 -8.86 -4.63
N LEU A 30 -4.18 -9.59 -4.80
CA LEU A 30 -3.24 -9.39 -5.89
C LEU A 30 -3.90 -9.86 -7.19
N ILE A 31 -4.28 -8.92 -8.06
CA ILE A 31 -5.02 -9.24 -9.29
C ILE A 31 -4.12 -9.34 -10.51
N GLY A 32 -2.88 -8.88 -10.42
CA GLY A 32 -1.96 -8.94 -11.55
C GLY A 32 -0.56 -8.50 -11.19
N SER A 33 0.38 -9.00 -11.97
CA SER A 33 1.77 -8.57 -11.93
C SER A 33 2.33 -8.49 -13.34
N LEU A 34 3.17 -7.50 -13.59
CA LEU A 34 3.82 -7.28 -14.88
C LEU A 34 5.33 -7.27 -14.68
N ALA A 35 6.03 -8.20 -15.36
CA ALA A 35 7.48 -8.14 -15.45
C ALA A 35 7.84 -7.20 -16.61
N ILE A 36 8.66 -6.19 -16.33
CA ILE A 36 9.05 -5.17 -17.30
C ILE A 36 10.55 -5.28 -17.56
N GLY A 37 10.93 -5.64 -18.78
CA GLY A 37 12.34 -5.72 -19.22
C GLY A 37 12.81 -4.49 -20.00
N GLU A 38 11.88 -3.71 -20.54
CA GLU A 38 12.18 -2.50 -21.32
C GLU A 38 11.05 -1.48 -21.17
N THR A 39 11.39 -0.22 -20.97
CA THR A 39 10.41 0.86 -20.94
C THR A 39 9.94 1.21 -22.36
N LYS A 40 8.79 1.90 -22.47
CA LYS A 40 8.28 2.38 -23.78
C LYS A 40 9.23 3.35 -24.49
N THR A 41 10.16 3.95 -23.76
CA THR A 41 11.20 4.84 -24.32
C THR A 41 12.49 4.11 -24.68
N GLY A 42 12.50 2.76 -24.63
CA GLY A 42 13.63 1.93 -25.01
C GLY A 42 14.69 1.75 -23.93
N ARG A 43 14.46 2.21 -22.70
CA ARG A 43 15.42 2.00 -21.61
C ARG A 43 15.29 0.58 -21.06
N GLU A 44 16.39 -0.15 -21.05
CA GLU A 44 16.44 -1.45 -20.38
C GLU A 44 16.23 -1.27 -18.87
N THR A 45 15.38 -2.12 -18.30
CA THR A 45 15.09 -2.14 -16.87
C THR A 45 14.64 -3.53 -16.47
N GLU A 46 14.81 -3.87 -15.21
CA GLU A 46 14.21 -5.04 -14.60
C GLU A 46 13.30 -4.56 -13.50
N ALA A 47 11.99 -4.74 -13.66
CA ALA A 47 10.99 -4.29 -12.70
C ALA A 47 9.83 -5.27 -12.64
N LEU A 48 9.27 -5.44 -11.45
CA LEU A 48 8.01 -6.14 -11.22
C LEU A 48 6.98 -5.13 -10.73
N HIS A 49 5.88 -5.02 -11.46
CA HIS A 49 4.77 -4.14 -11.12
C HIS A 49 3.59 -4.97 -10.63
N THR A 50 3.17 -4.77 -9.39
CA THR A 50 2.10 -5.54 -8.72
C THR A 50 0.90 -4.65 -8.45
N PHE A 51 -0.31 -5.25 -8.49
CA PHE A 51 -1.59 -4.54 -8.34
C PHE A 51 -2.46 -5.24 -7.31
N TYR A 52 -2.85 -4.51 -6.26
CA TYR A 52 -3.74 -4.98 -5.19
C TYR A 52 -5.06 -4.23 -5.29
N GLN A 53 -6.17 -4.96 -5.50
CA GLN A 53 -7.44 -4.35 -5.85
C GLN A 53 -8.32 -4.07 -4.63
N MET A 54 -8.92 -2.89 -4.62
CA MET A 54 -9.96 -2.49 -3.68
C MET A 54 -11.36 -2.82 -4.23
N ASP A 55 -12.39 -2.76 -3.38
CA ASP A 55 -13.76 -3.13 -3.76
C ASP A 55 -14.35 -2.26 -4.88
N ASP A 56 -13.89 -1.03 -5.01
CA ASP A 56 -14.32 -0.13 -6.09
C ASP A 56 -13.62 -0.39 -7.43
N GLY A 57 -12.70 -1.37 -7.47
CA GLY A 57 -11.93 -1.73 -8.66
C GLY A 57 -10.62 -0.95 -8.83
N SER A 58 -10.38 0.09 -8.05
CA SER A 58 -9.09 0.79 -8.04
C SER A 58 -8.02 -0.07 -7.38
N CYS A 59 -6.75 0.24 -7.64
CA CYS A 59 -5.64 -0.55 -7.12
C CYS A 59 -4.60 0.30 -6.41
N LEU A 60 -4.01 -0.27 -5.37
CA LEU A 60 -2.70 0.13 -4.91
C LEU A 60 -1.66 -0.67 -5.70
N ALA A 61 -0.67 0.00 -6.27
CA ALA A 61 0.31 -0.62 -7.15
C ALA A 61 1.73 -0.27 -6.73
N PHE A 62 2.64 -1.24 -6.90
CA PHE A 62 4.02 -1.12 -6.46
C PHE A 62 4.98 -1.57 -7.53
N PHE A 63 6.18 -1.00 -7.51
CA PHE A 63 7.30 -1.41 -8.33
C PHE A 63 8.46 -1.91 -7.46
N GLU A 64 8.86 -3.16 -7.68
CA GLU A 64 10.16 -3.65 -7.25
C GLU A 64 11.14 -3.52 -8.40
N VAL A 65 12.28 -2.88 -8.17
CA VAL A 65 13.32 -2.64 -9.19
C VAL A 65 14.67 -3.08 -8.63
N PRO A 66 15.07 -4.35 -8.82
CA PRO A 66 16.28 -4.90 -8.21
C PRO A 66 17.56 -4.15 -8.56
N GLY A 67 17.63 -3.60 -9.77
CA GLY A 67 18.80 -2.85 -10.23
C GLY A 67 18.94 -1.43 -9.66
N GLN A 68 17.96 -0.97 -8.88
CA GLN A 68 17.98 0.36 -8.26
C GLN A 68 17.70 0.23 -6.78
N PRO A 69 18.64 0.59 -5.90
CA PRO A 69 18.47 0.44 -4.46
C PRO A 69 17.19 1.09 -3.95
N PHE A 70 16.49 0.39 -3.07
CA PHE A 70 15.35 0.95 -2.36
C PHE A 70 15.86 1.80 -1.20
N GLU A 71 15.33 3.02 -1.10
CA GLU A 71 15.65 3.92 -0.01
C GLU A 71 14.44 4.10 0.89
N PHE A 72 14.57 3.74 2.18
CA PHE A 72 13.58 4.12 3.18
C PHE A 72 13.63 5.63 3.38
N LYS A 73 12.44 6.24 3.32
CA LYS A 73 12.28 7.66 3.64
C LYS A 73 11.39 7.76 4.87
N GLU A 74 11.90 8.39 5.92
CA GLU A 74 11.06 8.79 7.04
C GLU A 74 10.19 9.95 6.59
N GLN A 75 8.93 9.64 6.28
CA GLN A 75 7.95 10.65 5.89
C GLN A 75 6.99 10.90 7.04
N LEU A 76 6.63 12.16 7.22
CA LEU A 76 5.59 12.54 8.16
C LEU A 76 4.21 12.25 7.54
N ASP A 77 3.25 11.89 8.35
CA ASP A 77 1.90 11.51 7.91
C ASP A 77 1.24 12.61 7.05
N TYR A 78 1.52 13.87 7.36
CA TYR A 78 0.95 15.00 6.61
C TYR A 78 1.73 15.34 5.34
N ASP A 79 2.89 14.74 5.10
CA ASP A 79 3.60 14.86 3.84
C ASP A 79 3.11 13.81 2.84
N LEU A 80 2.92 12.58 3.31
CA LEU A 80 2.45 11.48 2.49
C LEU A 80 1.80 10.39 3.37
N HIS A 81 0.56 10.07 3.07
CA HIS A 81 -0.10 8.85 3.53
C HIS A 81 -1.13 8.39 2.51
N ILE A 82 -1.52 7.14 2.61
CA ILE A 82 -2.61 6.56 1.83
C ILE A 82 -3.76 6.33 2.78
N ALA A 83 -4.88 7.01 2.55
CA ALA A 83 -6.10 6.81 3.33
C ALA A 83 -7.06 5.89 2.58
N LEU A 84 -7.50 4.82 3.24
CA LEU A 84 -8.43 3.83 2.72
C LEU A 84 -9.69 3.85 3.57
N GLU A 85 -10.84 3.76 2.92
CA GLU A 85 -12.12 3.69 3.62
C GLU A 85 -12.47 2.25 3.99
N VAL A 86 -12.89 2.05 5.23
CA VAL A 86 -13.42 0.77 5.72
C VAL A 86 -14.74 1.01 6.46
N PRO A 87 -15.63 0.01 6.53
CA PRO A 87 -16.81 0.10 7.40
C PRO A 87 -16.42 0.36 8.86
N PRO A 88 -17.18 1.17 9.60
CA PRO A 88 -16.83 1.49 10.99
C PRO A 88 -16.64 0.26 11.89
N ASP A 89 -17.41 -0.79 11.67
CA ASP A 89 -17.33 -2.01 12.46
C ASP A 89 -16.02 -2.79 12.25
N ASP A 90 -15.35 -2.57 11.10
CA ASP A 90 -14.10 -3.26 10.79
C ASP A 90 -12.87 -2.57 11.38
N LEU A 91 -13.00 -1.31 11.78
CA LEU A 91 -11.85 -0.51 12.22
C LEU A 91 -11.18 -1.10 13.47
N GLN A 92 -11.97 -1.46 14.49
CA GLN A 92 -11.45 -2.06 15.72
C GLN A 92 -10.82 -3.43 15.45
N ALA A 93 -11.46 -4.24 14.62
CA ALA A 93 -10.95 -5.56 14.28
C ALA A 93 -9.60 -5.48 13.54
N MET A 94 -9.44 -4.52 12.63
CA MET A 94 -8.17 -4.28 11.92
C MET A 94 -7.08 -3.78 12.87
N PHE A 95 -7.42 -2.89 13.80
CA PHE A 95 -6.50 -2.44 14.84
C PHE A 95 -5.99 -3.61 15.69
N ASP A 96 -6.91 -4.44 16.18
CA ASP A 96 -6.58 -5.60 17.01
C ASP A 96 -5.73 -6.63 16.23
N LYS A 97 -6.08 -6.88 14.98
CA LYS A 97 -5.31 -7.77 14.09
C LYS A 97 -3.89 -7.25 13.88
N GLY A 98 -3.74 -5.95 13.64
CA GLY A 98 -2.43 -5.33 13.49
C GLY A 98 -1.56 -5.47 14.74
N LYS A 99 -2.14 -5.25 15.92
CA LYS A 99 -1.46 -5.46 17.20
C LYS A 99 -1.05 -6.93 17.38
N ALA A 100 -1.94 -7.86 17.10
CA ALA A 100 -1.69 -9.30 17.28
C ALA A 100 -0.59 -9.81 16.33
N GLU A 101 -0.51 -9.29 15.12
CA GLU A 101 0.51 -9.66 14.13
C GLU A 101 1.82 -8.86 14.27
N GLY A 102 1.91 -7.94 15.23
CA GLY A 102 3.12 -7.19 15.54
C GLY A 102 3.43 -6.03 14.59
N PHE A 103 2.45 -5.57 13.82
CA PHE A 103 2.62 -4.37 13.00
C PHE A 103 2.66 -3.10 13.83
N ASP A 104 3.37 -2.08 13.34
CA ASP A 104 3.30 -0.74 13.91
C ASP A 104 1.91 -0.16 13.59
N VAL A 105 1.05 -0.09 14.60
CA VAL A 105 -0.30 0.45 14.48
C VAL A 105 -0.57 1.48 15.56
N ARG A 106 -1.14 2.62 15.16
CA ARG A 106 -1.52 3.72 16.03
C ARG A 106 -3.00 4.02 15.88
N GLY A 107 -3.58 4.58 16.88
CA GLY A 107 -4.99 4.99 16.91
C GLY A 107 -5.69 4.30 18.09
N ILE A 108 -6.99 4.31 18.19
CA ILE A 108 -7.93 4.90 17.21
C ILE A 108 -7.98 6.41 17.46
N ALA A 109 -7.73 7.21 16.41
CA ALA A 109 -7.80 8.66 16.47
C ALA A 109 -9.19 9.15 16.04
N ASP A 110 -9.77 10.05 16.84
CA ASP A 110 -11.05 10.70 16.55
C ASP A 110 -10.77 12.10 15.97
N HIS A 111 -11.16 12.29 14.71
CA HIS A 111 -11.06 13.57 14.01
C HIS A 111 -12.44 14.22 13.82
N GLU A 112 -13.37 14.06 14.77
CA GLU A 112 -14.76 14.55 14.78
C GLU A 112 -15.68 13.80 13.81
N PHE A 113 -15.42 13.87 12.51
CA PHE A 113 -16.20 13.20 11.46
C PHE A 113 -15.51 11.97 10.86
N VAL A 114 -14.27 11.70 11.27
CA VAL A 114 -13.46 10.56 10.82
C VAL A 114 -12.77 9.91 12.00
N HIS A 115 -12.87 8.60 12.09
CA HIS A 115 -12.07 7.80 12.99
C HIS A 115 -11.00 7.08 12.19
N SER A 116 -9.76 7.10 12.66
CA SER A 116 -8.62 6.59 11.90
C SER A 116 -7.73 5.68 12.72
N ILE A 117 -7.18 4.68 12.04
CA ILE A 117 -6.04 3.90 12.49
C ILE A 117 -4.92 4.06 11.48
N TYR A 118 -3.68 3.93 11.93
CA TYR A 118 -2.50 4.15 11.10
C TYR A 118 -1.57 2.96 11.20
N PHE A 119 -1.16 2.44 10.05
CA PHE A 119 -0.14 1.42 9.94
C PHE A 119 1.10 1.97 9.23
N ARG A 120 2.25 1.34 9.50
CA ARG A 120 3.40 1.42 8.59
C ARG A 120 3.47 0.11 7.79
N ASP A 121 3.52 0.22 6.48
CA ASP A 121 3.74 -0.94 5.63
C ASP A 121 5.23 -1.37 5.65
N PRO A 122 5.61 -2.51 5.02
CA PRO A 122 7.00 -2.96 5.01
C PRO A 122 7.98 -2.00 4.35
N ASN A 123 7.48 -1.07 3.54
CA ASN A 123 8.29 -0.06 2.85
C ASN A 123 8.42 1.25 3.63
N GLY A 124 7.70 1.37 4.75
CA GLY A 124 7.65 2.58 5.57
C GLY A 124 6.53 3.55 5.21
N TYR A 125 5.67 3.23 4.25
CA TYR A 125 4.52 4.07 3.92
C TYR A 125 3.46 4.05 5.00
N VAL A 126 2.85 5.21 5.25
CA VAL A 126 1.75 5.34 6.20
C VAL A 126 0.44 4.98 5.50
N ILE A 127 -0.27 4.02 6.08
CA ILE A 127 -1.60 3.59 5.63
C ILE A 127 -2.61 3.95 6.71
N GLU A 128 -3.52 4.84 6.37
CA GLU A 128 -4.61 5.27 7.24
C GLU A 128 -5.90 4.53 6.92
#